data_3158e14dad0e7558216b20b9a1fe5eab
#
_entry.id   3158e14dad0e7558216b20b9a1fe5eab
#
_cell.length_a   1.000
_cell.length_b   1.000
_cell.length_c   1.000
_cell.angle_alpha   90.00
_cell.angle_beta   90.00
_cell.angle_gamma   90.00
#
_symmetry.space_group_name_H-M   'P 1'
#
loop_
_entity.id
_entity.type
_entity.pdbx_description
1 polymer ?
#
loop_
_entity_poly.entity_id
_entity_poly.type
_entity_poly.pdbx_seq_one_letter_code
_entity_poly.pdbx_strand_id
1 'polypeptide(L)'
;KAINVWKLKRVQITLDGTEQVYLRAKAYVNSQGSEFQIVLDNIEALLNSKIAVNIRLNQDAYNTEDLLELLAILHNRLGTNPYLTIYNHLLFNFEGDYTQEQIGCYYKLKNKLTVLEYIKGYKLPNGMTDHQCMADSSHSLVITPSGIIGKCEHFTEEKMIGSIFTEDIDSSVLKMWNERYD
;
A
#
# COMPACT_ATOMS: atom_id res chain seq x y z
N LYS A 1 -5.03 21.06 0.82
CA LYS A 1 -5.40 21.40 2.23
C LYS A 1 -4.94 20.31 3.22
N ALA A 2 -5.21 19.03 2.99
CA ALA A 2 -4.84 17.93 3.91
C ALA A 2 -3.32 17.86 4.21
N ILE A 3 -2.48 18.06 3.22
CA ILE A 3 -1.02 18.00 3.33
C ILE A 3 -0.49 18.92 4.43
N ASN A 4 -0.98 20.16 4.48
CA ASN A 4 -0.50 21.15 5.44
C ASN A 4 -1.09 20.97 6.85
N VAL A 5 -2.33 20.48 6.92
CA VAL A 5 -3.02 20.27 8.21
C VAL A 5 -2.48 19.05 8.93
N TRP A 6 -2.23 17.95 8.22
CA TRP A 6 -1.85 16.66 8.82
C TRP A 6 -0.35 16.38 8.83
N LYS A 7 0.49 17.33 8.37
CA LYS A 7 1.94 17.15 8.28
C LYS A 7 2.33 15.84 7.59
N LEU A 8 1.66 15.52 6.51
CA LEU A 8 1.82 14.28 5.76
C LEU A 8 3.28 14.13 5.32
N LYS A 9 3.94 13.03 5.67
CA LYS A 9 5.34 12.76 5.34
C LYS A 9 5.49 11.68 4.27
N ARG A 10 4.58 10.72 4.25
CA ARG A 10 4.63 9.57 3.34
C ARG A 10 3.22 9.10 3.00
N VAL A 11 3.05 8.63 1.78
CA VAL A 11 1.82 7.98 1.30
C VAL A 11 2.21 6.67 0.64
N GLN A 12 1.42 5.62 0.86
CA GLN A 12 1.48 4.41 0.07
C GLN A 12 0.24 4.34 -0.82
N ILE A 13 0.47 4.07 -2.11
CA ILE A 13 -0.58 3.95 -3.12
C ILE A 13 -0.41 2.59 -3.79
N THR A 14 -1.50 1.85 -3.94
CA THR A 14 -1.49 0.55 -4.60
C THR A 14 -1.98 0.67 -6.03
N LEU A 15 -1.21 0.16 -6.98
CA LEU A 15 -1.59 0.03 -8.38
C LEU A 15 -1.55 -1.46 -8.75
N ASP A 16 -2.63 -1.93 -9.37
CA ASP A 16 -2.83 -3.36 -9.66
C ASP A 16 -2.53 -3.69 -11.13
N GLY A 17 -2.23 -2.69 -11.96
CA GLY A 17 -1.94 -2.84 -13.37
C GLY A 17 -2.11 -1.54 -14.16
N THR A 18 -2.07 -1.63 -15.49
CA THR A 18 -2.38 -0.53 -16.41
C THR A 18 -3.81 -0.03 -16.19
N GLU A 19 -4.19 1.08 -16.81
CA GLU A 19 -5.48 1.74 -16.60
C GLU A 19 -6.67 0.77 -16.64
N GLN A 20 -6.73 -0.10 -17.65
CA GLN A 20 -7.84 -1.04 -17.80
C GLN A 20 -7.88 -2.07 -16.66
N VAL A 21 -6.73 -2.61 -16.28
CA VAL A 21 -6.62 -3.59 -15.19
C VAL A 21 -6.92 -2.91 -13.87
N TYR A 22 -6.38 -1.71 -13.65
CA TYR A 22 -6.60 -0.91 -12.44
C TYR A 22 -8.08 -0.60 -12.23
N LEU A 23 -8.77 -0.07 -13.24
CA LEU A 23 -10.19 0.29 -13.15
C LEU A 23 -11.06 -0.94 -12.86
N ARG A 24 -10.75 -2.07 -13.51
CA ARG A 24 -11.44 -3.34 -13.25
C ARG A 24 -11.20 -3.86 -11.83
N ALA A 25 -9.96 -3.81 -11.36
CA ALA A 25 -9.58 -4.30 -10.02
C ALA A 25 -10.19 -3.45 -8.90
N LYS A 26 -10.23 -2.13 -9.08
CA LYS A 26 -10.80 -1.20 -8.08
C LYS A 26 -12.32 -1.17 -8.07
N ALA A 27 -12.96 -1.54 -9.18
CA ALA A 27 -14.42 -1.61 -9.32
C ALA A 27 -15.15 -0.36 -8.76
N TYR A 28 -14.68 0.82 -9.15
CA TYR A 28 -15.24 2.08 -8.66
C TYR A 28 -16.74 2.19 -8.86
N VAL A 29 -17.45 2.56 -7.81
CA VAL A 29 -18.88 2.89 -7.90
C VAL A 29 -19.00 4.24 -8.60
N ASN A 30 -19.85 4.32 -9.65
CA ASN A 30 -20.04 5.53 -10.48
C ASN A 30 -18.73 6.02 -11.15
N SER A 31 -17.92 5.09 -11.66
CA SER A 31 -16.69 5.42 -12.39
C SER A 31 -16.95 6.40 -13.54
N GLN A 32 -16.11 7.42 -13.64
CA GLN A 32 -16.07 8.38 -14.74
C GLN A 32 -15.05 7.97 -15.81
N GLY A 33 -14.30 6.87 -15.59
CA GLY A 33 -13.23 6.38 -16.46
C GLY A 33 -11.93 7.17 -16.38
N SER A 34 -11.83 8.13 -15.46
CA SER A 34 -10.64 8.99 -15.29
C SER A 34 -9.89 8.74 -13.98
N GLU A 35 -10.33 7.80 -13.16
CA GLU A 35 -9.83 7.58 -11.80
C GLU A 35 -8.34 7.21 -11.79
N PHE A 36 -7.89 6.45 -12.79
CA PHE A 36 -6.47 6.10 -12.91
C PHE A 36 -5.62 7.34 -13.15
N GLN A 37 -6.04 8.24 -14.06
CA GLN A 37 -5.31 9.48 -14.33
C GLN A 37 -5.31 10.40 -13.11
N ILE A 38 -6.44 10.50 -12.40
CA ILE A 38 -6.53 11.27 -11.15
C ILE A 38 -5.54 10.76 -10.11
N VAL A 39 -5.38 9.44 -10.00
CA VAL A 39 -4.39 8.85 -9.07
C VAL A 39 -2.96 9.22 -9.49
N LEU A 40 -2.63 9.16 -10.77
CA LEU A 40 -1.31 9.55 -11.26
C LEU A 40 -1.05 11.05 -11.05
N ASP A 41 -2.03 11.92 -11.31
CA ASP A 41 -1.93 13.37 -11.04
C ASP A 41 -1.69 13.65 -9.54
N ASN A 42 -2.38 12.91 -8.67
CA ASN A 42 -2.19 13.01 -7.23
C ASN A 42 -0.79 12.54 -6.80
N ILE A 43 -0.26 11.49 -7.40
CA ILE A 43 1.12 11.04 -7.17
C ILE A 43 2.11 12.16 -7.52
N GLU A 44 1.97 12.76 -8.69
CA GLU A 44 2.82 13.88 -9.12
C GLU A 44 2.72 15.06 -8.15
N ALA A 45 1.53 15.44 -7.75
CA ALA A 45 1.31 16.53 -6.80
C ALA A 45 1.98 16.29 -5.44
N LEU A 46 1.94 15.02 -4.95
CA LEU A 46 2.61 14.62 -3.72
C LEU A 46 4.14 14.69 -3.87
N LEU A 47 4.69 14.17 -4.97
CA LEU A 47 6.13 14.22 -5.25
C LEU A 47 6.64 15.66 -5.38
N ASN A 48 5.89 16.52 -6.07
CA ASN A 48 6.21 17.95 -6.21
C ASN A 48 6.17 18.68 -4.84
N SER A 49 5.36 18.18 -3.92
CA SER A 49 5.28 18.66 -2.53
C SER A 49 6.36 18.04 -1.62
N LYS A 50 7.31 17.26 -2.17
CA LYS A 50 8.38 16.56 -1.44
C LYS A 50 7.85 15.57 -0.40
N ILE A 51 6.68 14.99 -0.64
CA ILE A 51 6.10 13.95 0.17
C ILE A 51 6.58 12.60 -0.39
N ALA A 52 7.08 11.73 0.47
CA ALA A 52 7.52 10.41 0.05
C ALA A 52 6.31 9.58 -0.43
N VAL A 53 6.40 9.05 -1.64
CA VAL A 53 5.37 8.18 -2.22
C VAL A 53 5.95 6.79 -2.42
N ASN A 54 5.28 5.81 -1.83
CA ASN A 54 5.56 4.40 -2.06
C ASN A 54 4.46 3.83 -2.97
N ILE A 55 4.80 3.46 -4.19
CA ILE A 55 3.88 2.74 -5.08
C ILE A 55 4.09 1.25 -4.87
N ARG A 56 3.04 0.57 -4.42
CA ARG A 56 2.99 -0.88 -4.31
C ARG A 56 2.31 -1.46 -5.55
N LEU A 57 3.02 -2.29 -6.29
CA LEU A 57 2.48 -3.05 -7.40
C LEU A 57 1.99 -4.41 -6.87
N ASN A 58 0.69 -4.61 -6.84
CA ASN A 58 0.12 -5.90 -6.47
C ASN A 58 0.30 -6.89 -7.64
N GLN A 59 1.09 -7.92 -7.40
CA GLN A 59 1.42 -8.92 -8.40
C GLN A 59 0.73 -10.25 -8.09
N ASP A 60 0.06 -10.81 -9.08
CA ASP A 60 -0.44 -12.18 -9.08
C ASP A 60 0.32 -13.05 -10.10
N ALA A 61 -0.18 -14.27 -10.35
CA ALA A 61 0.45 -15.19 -11.30
C ALA A 61 0.39 -14.72 -12.76
N TYR A 62 -0.53 -13.81 -13.10
CA TYR A 62 -0.93 -13.55 -14.48
C TYR A 62 -0.71 -12.11 -14.95
N ASN A 63 -0.48 -11.16 -14.03
CA ASN A 63 -0.42 -9.74 -14.35
C ASN A 63 1.00 -9.17 -14.54
N THR A 64 2.03 -10.01 -14.55
CA THR A 64 3.43 -9.55 -14.61
C THR A 64 3.73 -8.69 -15.83
N GLU A 65 3.26 -9.07 -17.02
CA GLU A 65 3.51 -8.30 -18.24
C GLU A 65 2.78 -6.95 -18.22
N ASP A 66 1.54 -6.92 -17.73
CA ASP A 66 0.79 -5.68 -17.54
C ASP A 66 1.46 -4.75 -16.51
N LEU A 67 2.02 -5.30 -15.44
CA LEU A 67 2.80 -4.52 -14.46
C LEU A 67 4.12 -4.00 -15.03
N LEU A 68 4.75 -4.70 -15.95
CA LEU A 68 5.93 -4.22 -16.67
C LEU A 68 5.56 -3.05 -17.61
N GLU A 69 4.42 -3.12 -18.28
CA GLU A 69 3.87 -2.04 -19.09
C GLU A 69 3.53 -0.82 -18.19
N LEU A 70 2.82 -1.05 -17.08
CA LEU A 70 2.55 0.00 -16.09
C LEU A 70 3.84 0.65 -15.60
N LEU A 71 4.88 -0.15 -15.32
CA LEU A 71 6.17 0.39 -14.88
C LEU A 71 6.80 1.29 -15.93
N ALA A 72 6.68 0.96 -17.21
CA ALA A 72 7.15 1.83 -18.29
C ALA A 72 6.37 3.17 -18.34
N ILE A 73 5.05 3.12 -18.17
CA ILE A 73 4.19 4.32 -18.07
C ILE A 73 4.63 5.18 -16.87
N LEU A 74 4.80 4.58 -15.70
CA LEU A 74 5.23 5.29 -14.49
C LEU A 74 6.63 5.89 -14.66
N HIS A 75 7.56 5.15 -15.29
CA HIS A 75 8.92 5.65 -15.55
C HIS A 75 8.93 6.84 -16.51
N ASN A 76 8.15 6.78 -17.57
CA ASN A 76 8.06 7.88 -18.54
C ASN A 76 7.42 9.12 -17.92
N ARG A 77 6.46 8.95 -17.01
CA ARG A 77 5.71 10.05 -16.42
C ARG A 77 6.39 10.66 -15.18
N LEU A 78 6.90 9.83 -14.29
CA LEU A 78 7.42 10.24 -12.98
C LEU A 78 8.95 10.34 -12.94
N GLY A 79 9.64 9.66 -13.87
CA GLY A 79 11.10 9.56 -13.88
C GLY A 79 11.65 8.93 -12.59
N THR A 80 12.92 9.20 -12.32
CA THR A 80 13.55 8.90 -11.03
C THR A 80 13.41 10.10 -10.11
N ASN A 81 12.65 9.95 -9.03
CA ASN A 81 12.41 11.00 -8.05
C ASN A 81 12.93 10.55 -6.68
N PRO A 82 13.67 11.37 -5.92
CA PRO A 82 14.22 10.99 -4.61
C PRO A 82 13.13 10.65 -3.58
N TYR A 83 11.90 11.12 -3.78
CA TYR A 83 10.75 10.84 -2.92
C TYR A 83 9.90 9.68 -3.41
N LEU A 84 10.24 9.06 -4.57
CA LEU A 84 9.49 7.94 -5.13
C LEU A 84 10.19 6.61 -4.85
N THR A 85 9.43 5.66 -4.38
CA THR A 85 9.80 4.24 -4.28
C THR A 85 8.71 3.42 -4.97
N ILE A 86 9.09 2.49 -5.83
CA ILE A 86 8.15 1.53 -6.43
C ILE A 86 8.64 0.14 -6.08
N TYR A 87 7.76 -0.71 -5.58
CA TYR A 87 8.07 -2.09 -5.25
C TYR A 87 6.90 -3.00 -5.60
N ASN A 88 7.20 -4.26 -5.87
CA ASN A 88 6.19 -5.28 -6.10
C ASN A 88 5.95 -6.12 -4.85
N HIS A 89 4.74 -6.63 -4.73
CA HIS A 89 4.33 -7.51 -3.66
C HIS A 89 3.41 -8.60 -4.23
N LEU A 90 3.74 -9.86 -3.97
CA LEU A 90 2.86 -10.97 -4.34
C LEU A 90 1.57 -10.90 -3.54
N LEU A 91 0.44 -11.03 -4.22
CA LEU A 91 -0.84 -11.19 -3.58
C LEU A 91 -0.87 -12.54 -2.84
N PHE A 92 -1.53 -12.55 -1.69
CA PHE A 92 -1.65 -13.75 -0.88
C PHE A 92 -2.34 -14.88 -1.67
N ASN A 93 -1.72 -16.04 -1.68
CA ASN A 93 -2.29 -17.22 -2.30
C ASN A 93 -3.04 -18.04 -1.24
N PHE A 94 -4.38 -18.01 -1.29
CA PHE A 94 -5.22 -18.78 -0.37
C PHE A 94 -5.22 -20.29 -0.67
N GLU A 95 -4.72 -20.70 -1.84
CA GLU A 95 -4.73 -22.09 -2.29
C GLU A 95 -3.45 -22.86 -1.90
N GLY A 96 -2.47 -22.19 -1.27
CA GLY A 96 -1.24 -22.81 -0.82
C GLY A 96 0.03 -21.99 -1.09
N ASP A 97 1.15 -22.68 -1.21
CA ASP A 97 2.46 -22.05 -1.47
C ASP A 97 2.55 -21.51 -2.91
N TYR A 98 3.39 -20.51 -3.09
CA TYR A 98 3.67 -19.96 -4.42
C TYR A 98 4.39 -20.98 -5.30
N THR A 99 3.96 -21.10 -6.55
CA THR A 99 4.64 -21.93 -7.56
C THR A 99 5.99 -21.32 -7.95
N GLN A 100 6.89 -22.15 -8.51
CA GLN A 100 8.17 -21.68 -9.03
C GLN A 100 7.99 -20.63 -10.14
N GLU A 101 6.93 -20.74 -10.94
CA GLU A 101 6.58 -19.78 -11.97
C GLU A 101 6.21 -18.40 -11.37
N GLN A 102 5.34 -18.41 -10.34
CA GLN A 102 4.97 -17.18 -9.62
C GLN A 102 6.20 -16.49 -8.99
N ILE A 103 7.09 -17.27 -8.39
CA ILE A 103 8.35 -16.80 -7.83
C ILE A 103 9.23 -16.21 -8.93
N GLY A 104 9.35 -16.89 -10.07
CA GLY A 104 10.10 -16.40 -11.24
C GLY A 104 9.55 -15.06 -11.74
N CYS A 105 8.24 -14.96 -11.91
CA CYS A 105 7.55 -13.74 -12.29
C CYS A 105 7.78 -12.58 -11.29
N TYR A 106 7.73 -12.88 -9.99
CA TYR A 106 8.03 -11.90 -8.96
C TYR A 106 9.43 -11.32 -9.11
N TYR A 107 10.45 -12.17 -9.29
CA TYR A 107 11.82 -11.71 -9.44
C TYR A 107 12.06 -10.99 -10.78
N LYS A 108 11.36 -11.35 -11.86
CA LYS A 108 11.42 -10.64 -13.14
C LYS A 108 11.07 -9.16 -12.96
N LEU A 109 9.94 -8.86 -12.33
CA LEU A 109 9.51 -7.48 -12.06
C LEU A 109 10.43 -6.78 -11.05
N LYS A 110 10.81 -7.47 -9.97
CA LYS A 110 11.72 -6.95 -8.95
C LYS A 110 13.08 -6.55 -9.53
N ASN A 111 13.65 -7.36 -10.41
CA ASN A 111 14.91 -7.05 -11.07
C ASN A 111 14.79 -5.81 -11.95
N LYS A 112 13.67 -5.66 -12.67
CA LYS A 112 13.43 -4.46 -13.48
C LYS A 112 13.31 -3.20 -12.59
N LEU A 113 12.64 -3.28 -11.47
CA LEU A 113 12.53 -2.19 -10.49
C LEU A 113 13.90 -1.81 -9.91
N THR A 114 14.76 -2.80 -9.67
CA THR A 114 16.14 -2.57 -9.19
C THR A 114 16.99 -1.88 -10.25
N VAL A 115 16.93 -2.33 -11.50
CA VAL A 115 17.67 -1.72 -12.63
C VAL A 115 17.24 -0.27 -12.86
N LEU A 116 15.96 0.04 -12.67
CA LEU A 116 15.41 1.41 -12.76
C LEU A 116 15.60 2.23 -11.48
N GLU A 117 16.33 1.72 -10.51
CA GLU A 117 16.66 2.39 -9.24
C GLU A 117 15.45 2.80 -8.38
N TYR A 118 14.28 2.19 -8.57
CA TYR A 118 13.11 2.46 -7.74
C TYR A 118 13.18 1.82 -6.36
N ILE A 119 13.88 0.67 -6.25
CA ILE A 119 14.15 0.01 -4.97
C ILE A 119 15.49 0.52 -4.45
N LYS A 120 15.44 1.48 -3.53
CA LYS A 120 16.64 2.05 -2.91
C LYS A 120 17.06 1.18 -1.72
N GLY A 121 18.22 0.56 -1.85
CA GLY A 121 18.89 -0.06 -0.72
C GLY A 121 18.11 -1.23 -0.12
N TYR A 122 17.73 -2.22 -0.94
CA TYR A 122 17.25 -3.49 -0.42
C TYR A 122 18.41 -4.17 0.34
N LYS A 123 18.53 -3.83 1.61
CA LYS A 123 19.27 -4.66 2.56
C LYS A 123 18.35 -5.85 2.83
N LEU A 124 18.79 -7.04 2.44
CA LEU A 124 18.24 -8.24 3.05
C LEU A 124 18.29 -8.01 4.56
N PRO A 125 17.20 -8.24 5.29
CA PRO A 125 17.23 -8.11 6.71
C PRO A 125 18.33 -9.05 7.23
N ASN A 126 19.42 -8.46 7.74
CA ASN A 126 20.42 -9.20 8.49
C ASN A 126 19.78 -9.52 9.84
N GLY A 127 19.19 -10.71 9.95
CA GLY A 127 18.50 -11.17 11.14
C GLY A 127 16.98 -10.92 11.10
N MET A 128 16.29 -11.48 12.05
CA MET A 128 14.89 -11.21 12.29
C MET A 128 14.74 -9.72 12.59
N THR A 129 14.17 -8.97 11.68
CA THR A 129 13.70 -7.64 12.01
C THR A 129 12.51 -7.86 12.93
N ASP A 130 12.58 -7.28 14.10
CA ASP A 130 11.48 -7.17 15.04
C ASP A 130 10.44 -6.20 14.39
N HIS A 131 9.72 -6.71 13.41
CA HIS A 131 8.62 -5.99 12.80
C HIS A 131 7.44 -6.10 13.75
N GLN A 132 7.36 -5.17 14.66
CA GLN A 132 6.11 -4.94 15.38
C GLN A 132 5.00 -4.79 14.36
N CYS A 133 3.94 -5.56 14.54
CA CYS A 133 2.73 -5.40 13.77
C CYS A 133 2.23 -3.96 13.92
N MET A 134 1.69 -3.38 12.86
CA MET A 134 1.11 -2.03 12.92
C MET A 134 0.04 -1.92 14.02
N ALA A 135 -0.67 -3.02 14.31
CA ALA A 135 -1.65 -3.10 15.37
C ALA A 135 -1.09 -2.85 16.78
N ASP A 136 0.20 -3.12 16.99
CA ASP A 136 0.86 -2.97 18.29
C ASP A 136 1.35 -1.54 18.52
N SER A 137 1.36 -0.70 17.49
CA SER A 137 1.74 0.71 17.61
C SER A 137 0.62 1.54 18.24
N SER A 138 0.91 2.28 19.31
CA SER A 138 -0.03 3.23 19.91
C SER A 138 -0.49 4.34 18.95
N HIS A 139 0.26 4.57 17.86
CA HIS A 139 0.04 5.63 16.90
C HIS A 139 -0.61 5.16 15.57
N SER A 140 -1.05 3.91 15.49
CA SER A 140 -1.72 3.38 14.31
C SER A 140 -3.20 3.09 14.58
N LEU A 141 -4.03 3.41 13.60
CA LEU A 141 -5.45 3.12 13.60
C LEU A 141 -5.86 2.67 12.19
N VAL A 142 -6.84 1.78 12.14
CA VAL A 142 -7.53 1.39 10.90
C VAL A 142 -8.93 1.96 10.96
N ILE A 143 -9.35 2.63 9.91
CA ILE A 143 -10.72 3.12 9.75
C ILE A 143 -11.35 2.39 8.57
N THR A 144 -12.44 1.70 8.82
CA THR A 144 -13.19 0.99 7.77
C THR A 144 -14.00 1.96 6.91
N PRO A 145 -14.48 1.54 5.73
CA PRO A 145 -15.39 2.36 4.92
C PRO A 145 -16.69 2.76 5.65
N SER A 146 -17.13 1.97 6.65
CA SER A 146 -18.27 2.27 7.51
C SER A 146 -17.93 3.22 8.67
N GLY A 147 -16.69 3.70 8.76
CA GLY A 147 -16.26 4.61 9.81
C GLY A 147 -15.93 3.95 11.15
N ILE A 148 -15.86 2.63 11.22
CA ILE A 148 -15.47 1.89 12.41
C ILE A 148 -13.97 2.00 12.61
N ILE A 149 -13.51 2.23 13.84
CA ILE A 149 -12.11 2.35 14.21
C ILE A 149 -11.63 1.06 14.85
N GLY A 150 -10.50 0.54 14.38
CA GLY A 150 -9.80 -0.62 14.94
C GLY A 150 -8.29 -0.42 14.91
N LYS A 151 -7.55 -1.43 15.36
CA LYS A 151 -6.08 -1.46 15.37
C LYS A 151 -5.51 -2.32 14.23
N CYS A 152 -6.30 -3.28 13.74
CA CYS A 152 -5.89 -4.27 12.75
C CYS A 152 -6.97 -4.35 11.65
N GLU A 153 -6.60 -4.52 10.41
CA GLU A 153 -7.51 -4.70 9.28
C GLU A 153 -8.32 -6.02 9.35
N HIS A 154 -7.87 -6.96 10.18
CA HIS A 154 -8.52 -8.24 10.44
C HIS A 154 -9.25 -8.28 11.79
N PHE A 155 -9.61 -7.12 12.34
CA PHE A 155 -10.35 -7.11 13.60
C PHE A 155 -11.81 -7.56 13.43
N THR A 156 -12.33 -8.19 14.47
CA THR A 156 -13.76 -8.51 14.61
C THR A 156 -14.49 -7.37 15.31
N GLU A 157 -15.83 -7.36 15.24
CA GLU A 157 -16.64 -6.34 15.92
C GLU A 157 -16.35 -6.23 17.44
N GLU A 158 -16.02 -7.33 18.09
CA GLU A 158 -15.65 -7.38 19.52
C GLU A 158 -14.33 -6.64 19.83
N LYS A 159 -13.53 -6.33 18.81
CA LYS A 159 -12.23 -5.66 18.93
C LYS A 159 -12.25 -4.26 18.34
N MET A 160 -13.44 -3.70 18.12
CA MET A 160 -13.62 -2.31 17.73
C MET A 160 -13.21 -1.38 18.86
N ILE A 161 -12.51 -0.29 18.51
CA ILE A 161 -12.16 0.75 19.46
C ILE A 161 -13.26 1.82 19.54
N GLY A 162 -13.97 2.05 18.44
CA GLY A 162 -14.99 3.08 18.33
C GLY A 162 -15.40 3.38 16.90
N SER A 163 -15.94 4.55 16.68
CA SER A 163 -16.37 5.02 15.35
C SER A 163 -16.00 6.50 15.14
N ILE A 164 -15.71 6.89 13.90
CA ILE A 164 -15.48 8.30 13.54
C ILE A 164 -16.76 9.16 13.64
N PHE A 165 -17.92 8.52 13.78
CA PHE A 165 -19.23 9.21 13.88
C PHE A 165 -19.69 9.39 15.31
N THR A 166 -19.00 8.78 16.28
CA THR A 166 -19.27 8.93 17.71
C THR A 166 -17.99 9.34 18.42
N GLU A 167 -18.12 10.05 19.54
CA GLU A 167 -16.97 10.41 20.36
C GLU A 167 -16.56 9.28 21.33
N ASP A 168 -17.31 8.17 21.30
CA ASP A 168 -17.08 7.04 22.18
C ASP A 168 -15.89 6.20 21.68
N ILE A 169 -14.89 6.09 22.55
CA ILE A 169 -13.74 5.20 22.36
C ILE A 169 -13.78 4.16 23.48
N ASP A 170 -13.81 2.88 23.11
CA ASP A 170 -13.67 1.79 24.08
C ASP A 170 -12.21 1.72 24.57
N SER A 171 -11.99 2.37 25.71
CA SER A 171 -10.67 2.42 26.34
C SER A 171 -10.21 1.05 26.85
N SER A 172 -11.12 0.11 27.13
CA SER A 172 -10.78 -1.25 27.54
C SER A 172 -10.21 -2.05 26.38
N VAL A 173 -10.81 -1.95 25.20
CA VAL A 173 -10.31 -2.58 23.97
C VAL A 173 -8.98 -1.94 23.54
N LEU A 174 -8.88 -0.61 23.63
CA LEU A 174 -7.62 0.08 23.32
C LEU A 174 -6.48 -0.35 24.27
N LYS A 175 -6.78 -0.51 25.57
CA LYS A 175 -5.82 -1.00 26.56
C LYS A 175 -5.39 -2.43 26.24
N MET A 176 -6.31 -3.33 25.90
CA MET A 176 -6.03 -4.71 25.49
C MET A 176 -5.03 -4.76 24.31
N TRP A 177 -5.16 -3.85 23.34
CA TRP A 177 -4.23 -3.79 22.21
C TRP A 177 -2.85 -3.27 22.60
N ASN A 178 -2.78 -2.32 23.53
CA ASN A 178 -1.52 -1.69 23.95
C ASN A 178 -0.73 -2.58 24.93
N GLU A 179 -1.39 -3.43 25.70
CA GLU A 179 -0.76 -4.31 26.73
C GLU A 179 -0.43 -5.72 26.21
N ARG A 180 -0.61 -5.97 24.91
CA ARG A 180 -0.46 -7.30 24.33
C ARG A 180 0.99 -7.83 24.31
N TYR A 181 1.97 -6.98 24.59
CA TYR A 181 3.41 -7.26 24.45
C TYR A 181 4.25 -6.76 25.64
N ASP A 182 3.63 -6.45 26.78
CA ASP A 182 4.36 -6.18 28.02
C ASP A 182 4.75 -7.47 28.78
#